data_02faa36756dbbb8512a583c0a487a3ec
#
_entry.id   02faa36756dbbb8512a583c0a487a3ec
#
_cell.length_a   1.000
_cell.length_b   1.000
_cell.length_c   1.000
_cell.angle_alpha   90.00
_cell.angle_beta   90.00
_cell.angle_gamma   90.00
#
_symmetry.space_group_name_H-M   'P 1'
#
loop_
_entity.id
_entity.type
_entity.pdbx_description
1 polymer ?
#
loop_
_entity_poly.entity_id
_entity_poly.type
_entity_poly.pdbx_seq_one_letter_code
_entity_poly.pdbx_strand_id
1 'polypeptide(L)'
;MSKELLALFRKTGALLDGHFVLRSGLHSREYFQCAILLQHTDIAERVCKMLTEKLRAFVCDSVISPALGGIIVGQEVGRSLGKRHIFTEKEDGKLALRRGFKIDHGAMLICHPLFR
;
A
#
# COMPACT_ATOMS: atom_id res chain seq x y z
N MET A 1 -6.80 2.45 13.25
CA MET A 1 -5.37 2.80 13.02
C MET A 1 -4.67 2.92 14.36
N SER A 2 -3.48 2.37 14.50
CA SER A 2 -2.73 2.45 15.74
C SER A 2 -2.25 3.88 16.03
N LYS A 3 -2.03 4.19 17.31
CA LYS A 3 -1.50 5.50 17.71
C LYS A 3 -0.10 5.74 17.12
N GLU A 4 0.71 4.68 17.06
CA GLU A 4 2.05 4.75 16.50
C GLU A 4 2.05 5.13 15.02
N LEU A 5 1.20 4.49 14.24
CA LEU A 5 1.07 4.78 12.81
C LEU A 5 0.56 6.22 12.58
N LEU A 6 -0.45 6.63 13.33
CA LEU A 6 -0.99 7.98 13.23
C LEU A 6 0.07 9.04 13.57
N ALA A 7 0.89 8.76 14.60
CA ALA A 7 1.99 9.65 14.98
C ALA A 7 3.01 9.80 13.85
N LEU A 8 3.32 8.70 13.14
CA LEU A 8 4.22 8.73 11.99
C LEU A 8 3.65 9.56 10.83
N PHE A 9 2.35 9.44 10.57
CA PHE A 9 1.70 10.27 9.56
C PHE A 9 1.79 11.76 9.90
N ARG A 10 1.57 12.12 11.16
CA ARG A 10 1.67 13.51 11.61
C ARG A 10 3.11 14.03 11.58
N LYS A 11 4.04 13.24 12.07
CA LYS A 11 5.47 13.60 12.11
C LYS A 11 6.04 13.88 10.73
N THR A 12 5.63 13.12 9.73
CA THR A 12 6.12 13.25 8.36
C THR A 12 5.38 14.30 7.54
N GLY A 13 4.28 14.84 8.06
CA GLY A 13 3.42 15.74 7.32
C GLY A 13 2.51 15.04 6.31
N ALA A 14 2.38 13.74 6.41
CA ALA A 14 1.58 12.92 5.49
C ALA A 14 0.08 12.98 5.78
N LEU A 15 -0.31 13.42 6.98
CA LEU A 15 -1.70 13.70 7.29
C LEU A 15 -1.96 15.17 6.98
N LEU A 16 -2.74 15.41 5.94
CA LEU A 16 -3.05 16.74 5.45
C LEU A 16 -4.39 17.22 5.99
N ASP A 17 -4.44 18.46 6.44
CA ASP A 17 -5.67 19.12 6.84
C ASP A 17 -6.14 20.06 5.73
N GLY A 18 -7.45 20.12 5.52
CA GLY A 18 -8.01 20.98 4.49
C GLY A 18 -9.41 20.56 4.10
N HIS A 19 -9.74 20.75 2.83
CA HIS A 19 -10.98 20.29 2.27
C HIS A 19 -10.68 19.42 1.07
N PHE A 20 -11.00 18.14 1.18
CA PHE A 20 -10.69 17.14 0.17
C PHE A 20 -11.97 16.48 -0.31
N VAL A 21 -12.09 16.31 -1.62
CA VAL A 21 -13.15 15.52 -2.24
C VAL A 21 -12.57 14.15 -2.58
N LEU A 22 -13.09 13.12 -1.95
CA LEU A 22 -12.63 11.75 -2.14
C LEU A 22 -13.20 11.18 -3.45
N ARG A 23 -12.63 10.07 -3.93
CA ARG A 23 -13.13 9.39 -5.14
C ARG A 23 -14.60 8.99 -5.03
N SER A 24 -15.07 8.72 -3.82
CA SER A 24 -16.48 8.42 -3.55
C SER A 24 -17.41 9.62 -3.72
N GLY A 25 -16.86 10.82 -3.89
CA GLY A 25 -17.59 12.09 -3.88
C GLY A 25 -17.84 12.64 -2.49
N LEU A 26 -17.48 11.91 -1.45
CA LEU A 26 -17.57 12.38 -0.07
C LEU A 26 -16.47 13.41 0.23
N HIS A 27 -16.77 14.33 1.12
CA HIS A 27 -15.84 15.38 1.55
C HIS A 27 -15.17 14.97 2.86
N SER A 28 -13.89 15.29 2.99
CA SER A 28 -13.12 15.04 4.19
C SER A 28 -12.29 16.27 4.56
N ARG A 29 -12.08 16.48 5.86
CA ARG A 29 -11.17 17.50 6.36
C ARG A 29 -9.72 17.01 6.41
N GLU A 30 -9.52 15.71 6.29
CA GLU A 30 -8.22 15.09 6.40
C GLU A 30 -7.96 14.20 5.18
N TYR A 31 -6.71 14.11 4.79
CA TYR A 31 -6.26 13.24 3.72
C TYR A 31 -4.91 12.64 4.06
N PHE A 32 -4.80 11.33 3.94
CA PHE A 32 -3.54 10.61 4.13
C PHE A 32 -2.80 10.51 2.81
N GLN A 33 -1.71 11.26 2.69
CA GLN A 33 -0.85 11.18 1.51
C GLN A 33 0.28 10.20 1.78
N CYS A 34 0.05 8.94 1.46
CA CYS A 34 0.99 7.85 1.77
C CYS A 34 2.38 8.05 1.16
N ALA A 35 2.46 8.67 -0.01
CA ALA A 35 3.76 8.91 -0.64
C ALA A 35 4.67 9.79 0.21
N ILE A 36 4.10 10.75 0.95
CA ILE A 36 4.87 11.60 1.85
C ILE A 36 5.45 10.80 3.02
N LEU A 37 4.68 9.86 3.56
CA LEU A 37 5.15 8.95 4.60
C LEU A 37 6.24 8.03 4.07
N LEU A 38 5.97 7.39 2.95
CA LEU A 38 6.79 6.32 2.38
C LEU A 38 8.07 6.80 1.71
N GLN A 39 8.23 8.12 1.51
CA GLN A 39 9.48 8.67 1.01
C GLN A 39 10.64 8.44 1.99
N HIS A 40 10.32 8.31 3.28
CA HIS A 40 11.31 7.98 4.30
C HIS A 40 11.45 6.47 4.37
N THR A 41 12.53 5.95 3.82
CA THR A 41 12.70 4.51 3.63
C THR A 41 12.74 3.71 4.92
N ASP A 42 13.28 4.28 5.99
CA ASP A 42 13.26 3.69 7.33
C ASP A 42 11.83 3.58 7.88
N ILE A 43 11.03 4.62 7.69
CA ILE A 43 9.62 4.63 8.09
C ILE A 43 8.82 3.66 7.22
N ALA A 44 9.06 3.64 5.91
CA ALA A 44 8.40 2.71 5.00
C ALA A 44 8.65 1.26 5.44
N GLU A 45 9.88 0.91 5.75
CA GLU A 45 10.22 -0.42 6.26
C GLU A 45 9.45 -0.74 7.55
N ARG A 46 9.47 0.18 8.50
CA ARG A 46 8.81 0.00 9.80
C ARG A 46 7.30 -0.16 9.68
N VAL A 47 6.66 0.72 8.92
CA VAL A 47 5.20 0.68 8.71
C VAL A 47 4.79 -0.60 7.97
N CYS A 48 5.54 -0.98 6.96
CA CYS A 48 5.23 -2.19 6.19
C CYS A 48 5.50 -3.47 7.00
N LYS A 49 6.46 -3.46 7.93
CA LYS A 49 6.61 -4.54 8.89
C LYS A 49 5.41 -4.66 9.82
N MET A 50 4.88 -3.56 10.30
CA MET A 50 3.66 -3.56 11.11
C MET A 50 2.48 -4.16 10.34
N LEU A 51 2.34 -3.79 9.07
CA LEU A 51 1.31 -4.36 8.20
C LEU A 51 1.56 -5.86 7.99
N THR A 52 2.78 -6.26 7.71
CA THR A 52 3.16 -7.66 7.48
C THR A 52 2.83 -8.53 8.68
N GLU A 53 3.05 -8.05 9.89
CA GLU A 53 2.71 -8.82 11.10
C GLU A 53 1.22 -9.15 11.17
N LYS A 54 0.36 -8.23 10.73
CA LYS A 54 -1.08 -8.47 10.64
C LYS A 54 -1.45 -9.46 9.54
N LEU A 55 -0.61 -9.59 8.52
CA LEU A 55 -0.87 -10.41 7.35
C LEU A 55 -0.29 -11.84 7.47
N ARG A 56 0.53 -12.10 8.47
CA ARG A 56 1.20 -13.41 8.61
C ARG A 56 0.24 -14.58 8.80
N ALA A 57 -0.98 -14.31 9.27
CA ALA A 57 -2.01 -15.34 9.41
C ALA A 57 -2.55 -15.83 8.07
N PHE A 58 -2.31 -15.08 6.99
CA PHE A 58 -2.78 -15.43 5.66
C PHE A 58 -1.67 -16.13 4.89
N VAL A 59 -2.01 -17.27 4.30
CA VAL A 59 -1.08 -18.00 3.43
C VAL A 59 -1.13 -17.38 2.04
N CYS A 60 0.04 -16.99 1.52
CA CYS A 60 0.14 -16.46 0.16
C CYS A 60 1.43 -16.92 -0.51
N ASP A 61 1.40 -17.02 -1.83
CA ASP A 61 2.57 -17.36 -2.65
C ASP A 61 3.20 -16.12 -3.28
N SER A 62 2.42 -15.10 -3.49
CA SER A 62 2.86 -13.86 -4.11
C SER A 62 2.09 -12.68 -3.55
N VAL A 63 2.69 -11.51 -3.64
CA VAL A 63 2.06 -10.24 -3.30
C VAL A 63 1.79 -9.48 -4.59
N ILE A 64 0.59 -8.90 -4.70
CA ILE A 64 0.22 -8.07 -5.84
C ILE A 64 -0.28 -6.72 -5.33
N SER A 65 0.06 -5.67 -6.03
CA SER A 65 -0.41 -4.33 -5.69
C SER A 65 -0.71 -3.51 -6.94
N PRO A 66 -1.62 -2.54 -6.86
CA PRO A 66 -1.88 -1.67 -7.99
C PRO A 66 -0.86 -0.54 -8.08
N ALA A 67 -0.38 -0.26 -9.26
CA ALA A 67 0.41 0.94 -9.50
C ALA A 67 -0.52 2.17 -9.38
N LEU A 68 -0.01 3.32 -9.06
CA LEU A 68 1.37 3.61 -8.72
C LEU A 68 1.58 3.51 -7.20
N GLY A 69 0.59 3.93 -6.42
CA GLY A 69 0.68 4.08 -4.98
C GLY A 69 0.91 2.79 -4.20
N GLY A 70 0.52 1.66 -4.77
CA GLY A 70 0.68 0.36 -4.11
C GLY A 70 2.04 -0.28 -4.28
N ILE A 71 2.87 0.23 -5.21
CA ILE A 71 4.14 -0.45 -5.54
C ILE A 71 5.08 -0.51 -4.34
N ILE A 72 5.27 0.60 -3.64
CA ILE A 72 6.21 0.65 -2.51
C ILE A 72 5.73 -0.27 -1.38
N VAL A 73 4.46 -0.18 -1.02
CA VAL A 73 3.88 -1.02 0.04
C VAL A 73 3.98 -2.50 -0.34
N GLY A 74 3.60 -2.85 -1.55
CA GLY A 74 3.67 -4.23 -2.03
C GLY A 74 5.09 -4.79 -2.01
N GLN A 75 6.06 -3.99 -2.42
CA GLN A 75 7.47 -4.39 -2.43
C GLN A 75 7.99 -4.66 -1.02
N GLU A 76 7.69 -3.77 -0.07
CA GLU A 76 8.13 -3.94 1.31
C GLU A 76 7.43 -5.11 2.02
N VAL A 77 6.14 -5.30 1.77
CA VAL A 77 5.41 -6.45 2.30
C VAL A 77 5.96 -7.75 1.72
N GLY A 78 6.20 -7.80 0.42
CA GLY A 78 6.79 -8.96 -0.24
C GLY A 78 8.16 -9.30 0.34
N ARG A 79 9.00 -8.30 0.53
CA ARG A 79 10.32 -8.47 1.16
C ARG A 79 10.19 -9.08 2.56
N SER A 80 9.29 -8.53 3.39
CA SER A 80 9.10 -9.00 4.77
C SER A 80 8.55 -10.41 4.85
N LEU A 81 7.74 -10.82 3.88
CA LEU A 81 7.18 -12.16 3.80
C LEU A 81 8.10 -13.16 3.09
N GLY A 82 9.15 -12.68 2.44
CA GLY A 82 9.99 -13.52 1.60
C GLY A 82 9.28 -14.01 0.34
N LYS A 83 8.37 -13.22 -0.20
CA LYS A 83 7.57 -13.55 -1.39
C LYS A 83 7.84 -12.56 -2.50
N ARG A 84 7.62 -13.00 -3.74
CA ARG A 84 7.74 -12.09 -4.88
C ARG A 84 6.60 -11.08 -4.86
N HIS A 85 6.87 -9.91 -5.40
CA HIS A 85 5.89 -8.85 -5.57
C HIS A 85 5.75 -8.52 -7.05
N ILE A 86 4.51 -8.46 -7.52
CA ILE A 86 4.16 -8.00 -8.86
C ILE A 86 3.13 -6.88 -8.73
N PHE A 87 2.98 -6.08 -9.78
CA PHE A 87 2.02 -4.98 -9.73
C PHE A 87 1.19 -4.90 -11.00
N THR A 88 -0.01 -4.35 -10.84
CA THR A 88 -0.94 -4.07 -11.94
C THR A 88 -0.86 -2.61 -12.32
N GLU A 89 -1.23 -2.33 -13.56
CA GLU A 89 -1.35 -0.97 -14.07
C GLU A 89 -2.74 -0.79 -14.66
N LYS A 90 -3.24 0.44 -14.69
CA LYS A 90 -4.49 0.73 -15.36
C LYS A 90 -4.30 0.76 -16.87
N GLU A 91 -5.16 0.03 -17.55
CA GLU A 91 -5.25 -0.01 -19.01
C GLU A 91 -6.72 0.09 -19.36
N ASP A 92 -7.10 1.15 -20.05
CA ASP A 92 -8.50 1.44 -20.39
C ASP A 92 -9.44 1.41 -19.18
N GLY A 93 -9.00 1.97 -18.07
CA GLY A 93 -9.75 2.05 -16.82
C GLY A 93 -9.81 0.77 -16.00
N LYS A 94 -9.16 -0.30 -16.46
CA LYS A 94 -9.12 -1.59 -15.76
C LYS A 94 -7.71 -1.93 -15.34
N LEU A 95 -7.59 -2.66 -14.23
CA LEU A 95 -6.32 -3.17 -13.77
C LEU A 95 -5.90 -4.35 -14.66
N ALA A 96 -4.65 -4.31 -15.13
CA ALA A 96 -4.08 -5.34 -15.99
C ALA A 96 -2.66 -5.67 -15.56
N LEU A 97 -2.27 -6.93 -15.76
CA LEU A 97 -0.87 -7.32 -15.63
C LEU A 97 -0.14 -6.98 -16.91
N ARG A 98 0.98 -6.28 -16.76
CA ARG A 98 1.84 -5.90 -17.87
C ARG A 98 3.28 -6.31 -17.55
N ARG A 99 4.23 -5.91 -18.38
CA ARG A 99 5.67 -6.09 -18.17
C ARG A 99 6.12 -7.56 -18.03
N GLY A 100 5.34 -8.48 -18.58
CA GLY A 100 5.68 -9.89 -18.51
C GLY A 100 5.36 -10.57 -17.19
N PHE A 101 4.68 -9.89 -16.28
CA PHE A 101 4.23 -10.52 -15.03
C PHE A 101 3.19 -11.58 -15.30
N LYS A 102 3.34 -12.72 -14.61
CA LYS A 102 2.40 -13.83 -14.70
C LYS A 102 1.93 -14.23 -13.32
N ILE A 103 0.66 -14.56 -13.22
CA ILE A 103 0.08 -15.16 -12.02
C ILE A 103 0.07 -16.66 -12.25
N ASP A 104 0.86 -17.37 -11.44
CA ASP A 104 0.85 -18.82 -11.42
C ASP A 104 -0.23 -19.32 -10.46
N HIS A 105 -0.33 -20.64 -10.29
CA HIS A 105 -1.22 -21.20 -9.28
C HIS A 105 -0.77 -20.75 -7.89
N GLY A 106 -1.74 -20.54 -7.00
CA GLY A 106 -1.47 -20.19 -5.63
C GLY A 106 -2.27 -18.99 -5.15
N ALA A 107 -2.10 -18.68 -3.88
CA ALA A 107 -2.79 -17.58 -3.23
C ALA A 107 -2.05 -16.27 -3.45
N MET A 108 -2.82 -15.22 -3.76
CA MET A 108 -2.30 -13.86 -3.94
C MET A 108 -2.73 -13.00 -2.77
N LEU A 109 -1.80 -12.23 -2.24
CA LEU A 109 -2.08 -11.21 -1.25
C LEU A 109 -2.12 -9.85 -1.94
N ILE A 110 -3.25 -9.17 -1.84
CA ILE A 110 -3.42 -7.85 -2.46
C ILE A 110 -3.10 -6.77 -1.45
N CYS A 111 -2.11 -5.95 -1.77
CA CYS A 111 -1.74 -4.81 -0.95
C CYS A 111 -2.18 -3.52 -1.62
N HIS A 112 -2.99 -2.75 -0.93
CA HIS A 112 -3.48 -1.48 -1.42
C HIS A 112 -3.26 -0.39 -0.37
N PRO A 113 -2.68 0.76 -0.72
CA PRO A 113 -2.38 1.81 0.25
C PRO A 113 -3.58 2.69 0.62
N LEU A 114 -4.78 2.32 0.21
CA LEU A 114 -5.96 3.11 0.54
C LEU A 114 -6.39 2.83 1.97
N PHE A 115 -6.28 3.87 2.76
CA PHE A 115 -6.83 3.93 4.11
C PHE A 115 -8.11 4.74 4.06
N ARG A 116 -9.14 4.17 4.53
CA ARG A 116 -10.42 4.85 4.69
C ARG A 116 -10.80 4.86 6.14
#